data_738ab270f19813c848f1f58d48a8c9b9
#
_entry.id   738ab270f19813c848f1f58d48a8c9b9
#
_cell.length_a   1.000
_cell.length_b   1.000
_cell.length_c   1.000
_cell.angle_alpha   90.00
_cell.angle_beta   90.00
_cell.angle_gamma   90.00
#
_symmetry.space_group_name_H-M   'P 1'
#
loop_
_entity.id
_entity.type
_entity.pdbx_description
1 polymer ?
#
loop_
_entity_poly.entity_id
_entity_poly.type
_entity_poly.pdbx_seq_one_letter_code
_entity_poly.pdbx_strand_id
1 'polypeptide(L)'
;MGRGRRVLLYCAVVIAVGGTGAWYLHQGPQPVRAARSSAPAAIPVTVATVTKRDLPIYLTGLGSVQASFTVGIRPQVDGKLEAVLFTEGQQVKKGDVLARIDPRLYVAALDLAKAKRMQDEAQLDSAQKDLSRSRTLVDKSFQTQQVVDQQQSKVDQLIASINADDAAIETAQTQLDYTLITAPSDGRMGVRSIDPGNIVRASDSAAIAMLTLTRPAAVLFTLSARFLNDVREAMARGPVEVTVFSQDNARVLSRGTLLLIDNFVDQASATMRLKAVFANEDERLWPGDFVNARVLLEVRRDAVTIPSAAVQRGPNGIFAWVVTPVDSVEVRAISSGATTGDQIIVVRGLAQGERVVVDGQYKLRPNARVTVNAPAGPAVARQDPQP
;
A
#
# COMPACT_ATOMS: atom_id res chain seq x y z
N MET A 1 -99.38 36.28 -64.16
CA MET A 1 -98.49 35.35 -63.41
C MET A 1 -97.43 36.16 -62.68
N GLY A 2 -97.38 36.21 -61.37
CA GLY A 2 -96.17 36.72 -60.64
C GLY A 2 -96.37 37.48 -59.34
N ARG A 3 -97.53 37.55 -58.67
CA ARG A 3 -97.68 38.26 -57.39
C ARG A 3 -97.50 37.32 -56.12
N GLY A 4 -97.74 36.02 -56.25
CA GLY A 4 -97.63 35.08 -55.13
C GLY A 4 -96.22 34.71 -54.73
N ARG A 5 -95.24 34.78 -55.65
CA ARG A 5 -93.86 34.30 -55.42
C ARG A 5 -92.97 35.31 -54.64
N ARG A 6 -93.31 36.61 -54.61
CA ARG A 6 -92.61 37.66 -53.88
C ARG A 6 -93.00 37.71 -52.38
N VAL A 7 -94.18 37.29 -51.99
CA VAL A 7 -94.64 37.25 -50.60
C VAL A 7 -94.02 36.10 -49.86
N LEU A 8 -93.82 34.93 -50.47
CA LEU A 8 -93.13 33.76 -49.87
C LEU A 8 -91.64 34.00 -49.58
N LEU A 9 -90.99 34.83 -50.43
CA LEU A 9 -89.58 35.15 -50.21
C LEU A 9 -89.41 36.13 -49.05
N TYR A 10 -90.33 37.07 -48.81
CA TYR A 10 -90.27 37.98 -47.67
C TYR A 10 -90.57 37.27 -46.33
N CYS A 11 -91.46 36.31 -46.27
CA CYS A 11 -91.72 35.54 -45.08
C CYS A 11 -90.57 34.64 -44.71
N ALA A 12 -89.84 34.04 -45.69
CA ALA A 12 -88.68 33.21 -45.42
C ALA A 12 -87.45 34.01 -44.85
N VAL A 13 -87.29 35.25 -45.34
CA VAL A 13 -86.20 36.13 -44.86
C VAL A 13 -86.52 36.65 -43.44
N VAL A 14 -87.75 36.97 -43.11
CA VAL A 14 -88.16 37.43 -41.75
C VAL A 14 -88.03 36.28 -40.72
N ILE A 15 -88.34 35.04 -41.08
CA ILE A 15 -88.14 33.87 -40.18
C ILE A 15 -86.66 33.54 -40.00
N ALA A 16 -85.86 33.70 -41.08
CA ALA A 16 -84.38 33.47 -40.94
C ALA A 16 -83.72 34.55 -40.09
N VAL A 17 -84.08 35.81 -40.21
CA VAL A 17 -83.49 36.91 -39.38
C VAL A 17 -84.04 36.88 -37.96
N GLY A 18 -85.29 36.50 -37.72
CA GLY A 18 -85.91 36.33 -36.41
C GLY A 18 -85.27 35.11 -35.63
N GLY A 19 -85.04 34.01 -36.37
CA GLY A 19 -84.45 32.79 -35.78
C GLY A 19 -82.99 32.96 -35.37
N THR A 20 -82.19 33.68 -36.17
CA THR A 20 -80.79 33.97 -35.83
C THR A 20 -80.67 34.98 -34.69
N GLY A 21 -81.57 35.95 -34.59
CA GLY A 21 -81.62 36.92 -33.48
C GLY A 21 -81.98 36.25 -32.14
N ALA A 22 -82.98 35.33 -32.13
CA ALA A 22 -83.38 34.59 -30.93
C ALA A 22 -82.29 33.59 -30.44
N TRP A 23 -81.51 32.98 -31.36
CA TRP A 23 -80.42 32.09 -31.03
C TRP A 23 -79.22 32.85 -30.45
N TYR A 24 -78.98 34.11 -30.91
CA TYR A 24 -77.88 34.94 -30.37
C TYR A 24 -78.24 35.52 -28.97
N LEU A 25 -79.51 35.76 -28.66
CA LEU A 25 -79.95 36.23 -27.34
C LEU A 25 -80.06 35.13 -26.29
N HIS A 26 -80.04 33.84 -26.69
CA HIS A 26 -80.09 32.71 -25.78
C HIS A 26 -78.69 32.20 -25.36
N GLN A 27 -77.61 32.75 -25.98
CA GLN A 27 -76.23 32.56 -25.49
C GLN A 27 -75.96 33.56 -24.36
N GLY A 28 -76.54 33.31 -23.20
CA GLY A 28 -76.23 34.02 -21.99
C GLY A 28 -74.73 33.84 -21.70
N PRO A 29 -74.07 34.83 -21.08
CA PRO A 29 -72.65 34.70 -20.76
C PRO A 29 -72.43 33.43 -19.87
N GLN A 30 -71.74 32.44 -20.43
CA GLN A 30 -71.34 31.27 -19.65
C GLN A 30 -70.48 31.78 -18.45
N PRO A 31 -70.80 31.39 -17.21
CA PRO A 31 -69.96 31.77 -16.10
C PRO A 31 -68.55 31.25 -16.38
N VAL A 32 -67.61 32.17 -16.57
CA VAL A 32 -66.15 31.85 -16.60
C VAL A 32 -65.87 31.15 -15.29
N ARG A 33 -65.83 29.82 -15.35
CA ARG A 33 -65.42 29.01 -14.26
C ARG A 33 -63.98 29.46 -13.94
N ALA A 34 -63.82 30.29 -12.90
CA ALA A 34 -62.57 30.73 -12.44
C ALA A 34 -61.72 29.47 -12.33
N ALA A 35 -60.70 29.35 -13.21
CA ALA A 35 -59.71 28.30 -13.12
C ALA A 35 -59.14 28.40 -11.70
N ARG A 36 -59.53 27.45 -10.84
CA ARG A 36 -58.86 27.29 -9.57
C ARG A 36 -57.39 27.20 -9.95
N SER A 37 -56.62 28.24 -9.60
CA SER A 37 -55.19 28.20 -9.60
C SER A 37 -54.81 26.98 -8.74
N SER A 38 -54.62 25.83 -9.38
CA SER A 38 -54.09 24.66 -8.72
C SER A 38 -52.67 25.09 -8.25
N ALA A 39 -52.52 25.25 -6.97
CA ALA A 39 -51.21 25.46 -6.40
C ALA A 39 -50.25 24.42 -7.06
N PRO A 40 -49.07 24.83 -7.52
CA PRO A 40 -48.13 23.92 -8.18
C PRO A 40 -47.99 22.65 -7.36
N ALA A 41 -48.22 21.49 -7.97
CA ALA A 41 -48.13 20.21 -7.28
C ALA A 41 -46.76 20.11 -6.64
N ALA A 42 -46.71 19.79 -5.33
CA ALA A 42 -45.48 19.67 -4.62
C ALA A 42 -44.63 18.51 -5.21
N ILE A 43 -43.38 18.74 -5.46
CA ILE A 43 -42.47 17.80 -6.10
C ILE A 43 -41.96 16.83 -5.03
N PRO A 44 -42.14 15.51 -5.19
CA PRO A 44 -41.60 14.53 -4.24
C PRO A 44 -40.08 14.50 -4.32
N VAL A 45 -39.41 14.64 -3.16
CA VAL A 45 -37.97 14.62 -3.02
C VAL A 45 -37.54 13.78 -1.82
N THR A 46 -36.38 13.13 -1.92
CA THR A 46 -35.74 12.50 -0.76
C THR A 46 -34.74 13.47 -0.19
N VAL A 47 -34.69 13.60 1.12
CA VAL A 47 -33.77 14.51 1.81
C VAL A 47 -32.85 13.77 2.76
N ALA A 48 -31.66 14.34 2.98
CA ALA A 48 -30.76 13.96 4.05
C ALA A 48 -30.50 15.16 4.96
N THR A 49 -30.32 14.91 6.24
CA THR A 49 -29.96 15.95 7.20
C THR A 49 -28.47 16.18 7.21
N VAL A 50 -28.06 17.44 7.18
CA VAL A 50 -26.67 17.86 7.34
C VAL A 50 -26.21 17.50 8.75
N THR A 51 -25.21 16.66 8.87
CA THR A 51 -24.69 16.19 10.15
C THR A 51 -23.24 16.64 10.35
N LYS A 52 -22.86 16.86 11.62
CA LYS A 52 -21.46 16.95 11.99
C LYS A 52 -20.99 15.58 12.43
N ARG A 53 -19.85 15.14 11.89
CA ARG A 53 -19.20 13.88 12.27
C ARG A 53 -17.71 13.95 12.05
N ASP A 54 -16.99 13.13 12.75
CA ASP A 54 -15.56 12.93 12.50
C ASP A 54 -15.42 12.14 11.19
N LEU A 55 -14.69 12.72 10.22
CA LEU A 55 -14.48 12.11 8.92
C LEU A 55 -12.99 11.86 8.68
N PRO A 56 -12.56 10.61 8.58
CA PRO A 56 -11.19 10.29 8.24
C PRO A 56 -10.92 10.58 6.75
N ILE A 57 -9.81 11.27 6.48
CA ILE A 57 -9.36 11.59 5.13
C ILE A 57 -8.26 10.61 4.75
N TYR A 58 -8.52 9.85 3.70
CA TYR A 58 -7.60 8.85 3.19
C TYR A 58 -7.04 9.22 1.82
N LEU A 59 -5.77 8.86 1.59
CA LEU A 59 -5.21 8.75 0.26
C LEU A 59 -5.07 7.28 -0.10
N THR A 60 -5.45 6.92 -1.32
CA THR A 60 -5.36 5.55 -1.81
C THR A 60 -4.34 5.48 -2.95
N GLY A 61 -3.47 4.49 -2.88
CA GLY A 61 -2.48 4.20 -3.92
C GLY A 61 -2.33 2.70 -4.15
N LEU A 62 -1.97 2.34 -5.37
CA LEU A 62 -1.60 0.97 -5.70
C LEU A 62 -0.16 0.71 -5.25
N GLY A 63 0.07 -0.44 -4.68
CA GLY A 63 1.39 -0.87 -4.22
C GLY A 63 1.67 -2.34 -4.45
N SER A 64 2.89 -2.72 -4.15
CA SER A 64 3.33 -4.11 -4.14
C SER A 64 3.95 -4.46 -2.80
N VAL A 65 3.67 -5.67 -2.36
CA VAL A 65 4.28 -6.23 -1.15
C VAL A 65 5.73 -6.58 -1.44
N GLN A 66 6.62 -6.16 -0.56
CA GLN A 66 8.04 -6.49 -0.62
C GLN A 66 8.44 -7.23 0.65
N ALA A 67 9.33 -8.20 0.50
CA ALA A 67 10.01 -8.75 1.66
C ALA A 67 10.87 -7.67 2.32
N SER A 68 10.99 -7.70 3.63
CA SER A 68 11.93 -6.82 4.34
C SER A 68 13.36 -7.09 3.95
N PHE A 69 13.68 -8.34 3.66
CA PHE A 69 15.01 -8.78 3.29
C PHE A 69 14.90 -10.02 2.39
N THR A 70 15.71 -10.07 1.34
CA THR A 70 15.84 -11.23 0.46
C THR A 70 17.31 -11.45 0.14
N VAL A 71 17.81 -12.64 0.37
CA VAL A 71 19.20 -13.00 0.08
C VAL A 71 19.28 -14.31 -0.66
N GLY A 72 20.11 -14.35 -1.70
CA GLY A 72 20.49 -15.61 -2.37
C GLY A 72 21.54 -16.34 -1.55
N ILE A 73 21.24 -17.56 -1.14
CA ILE A 73 22.18 -18.44 -0.45
C ILE A 73 23.14 -18.99 -1.48
N ARG A 74 24.41 -18.56 -1.41
CA ARG A 74 25.46 -18.92 -2.35
C ARG A 74 26.63 -19.62 -1.66
N PRO A 75 27.35 -20.51 -2.36
CA PRO A 75 28.59 -21.08 -1.85
C PRO A 75 29.65 -19.98 -1.76
N GLN A 76 30.52 -20.06 -0.73
CA GLN A 76 31.69 -19.19 -0.57
C GLN A 76 32.98 -19.88 -0.95
N VAL A 77 32.92 -21.20 -1.12
CA VAL A 77 34.04 -22.06 -1.56
C VAL A 77 33.57 -23.03 -2.62
N ASP A 78 34.51 -23.51 -3.43
CA ASP A 78 34.26 -24.43 -4.52
C ASP A 78 34.13 -25.85 -4.00
N GLY A 79 33.28 -26.68 -4.62
CA GLY A 79 33.22 -28.08 -4.26
C GLY A 79 31.94 -28.77 -4.70
N LYS A 80 31.85 -30.06 -4.38
CA LYS A 80 30.64 -30.84 -4.63
C LYS A 80 29.61 -30.54 -3.51
N LEU A 81 28.41 -30.17 -3.86
CA LEU A 81 27.28 -30.04 -2.94
C LEU A 81 26.90 -31.44 -2.45
N GLU A 82 27.26 -31.77 -1.20
CA GLU A 82 27.04 -33.08 -0.62
C GLU A 82 25.57 -33.27 -0.23
N ALA A 83 25.01 -32.29 0.47
CA ALA A 83 23.67 -32.34 0.98
C ALA A 83 23.02 -30.95 1.01
N VAL A 84 21.69 -30.91 0.83
CA VAL A 84 20.81 -29.80 1.14
C VAL A 84 19.93 -30.21 2.31
N LEU A 85 19.98 -29.46 3.41
CA LEU A 85 19.44 -29.85 4.72
C LEU A 85 18.15 -29.10 5.08
N PHE A 86 17.61 -28.29 4.19
CA PHE A 86 16.33 -27.62 4.35
C PHE A 86 15.27 -28.23 3.41
N THR A 87 14.01 -28.08 3.79
CA THR A 87 12.86 -28.34 2.91
C THR A 87 12.42 -27.03 2.24
N GLU A 88 12.04 -27.12 0.97
CA GLU A 88 11.50 -25.95 0.24
C GLU A 88 10.28 -25.38 0.97
N GLY A 89 10.22 -24.05 1.11
CA GLY A 89 9.17 -23.36 1.87
C GLY A 89 9.32 -23.41 3.40
N GLN A 90 10.35 -24.06 3.93
CA GLN A 90 10.61 -24.16 5.38
C GLN A 90 10.98 -22.80 5.97
N GLN A 91 10.50 -22.54 7.18
CA GLN A 91 10.98 -21.45 8.04
C GLN A 91 12.32 -21.89 8.69
N VAL A 92 13.32 -21.04 8.58
CA VAL A 92 14.65 -21.25 9.16
C VAL A 92 15.04 -20.07 10.05
N LYS A 93 15.93 -20.34 11.00
CA LYS A 93 16.50 -19.33 11.89
C LYS A 93 17.93 -19.01 11.48
N LYS A 94 18.40 -17.82 11.85
CA LYS A 94 19.81 -17.45 11.69
C LYS A 94 20.73 -18.50 12.31
N GLY A 95 21.70 -18.98 11.53
CA GLY A 95 22.67 -20.01 11.92
C GLY A 95 22.25 -21.44 11.60
N ASP A 96 21.00 -21.71 11.20
CA ASP A 96 20.61 -23.04 10.76
C ASP A 96 21.44 -23.49 9.56
N VAL A 97 21.91 -24.75 9.57
CA VAL A 97 22.68 -25.30 8.46
C VAL A 97 21.74 -25.61 7.30
N LEU A 98 21.97 -24.98 6.16
CA LEU A 98 21.16 -25.11 4.96
C LEU A 98 21.71 -26.10 3.96
N ALA A 99 23.03 -26.14 3.81
CA ALA A 99 23.68 -27.03 2.86
C ALA A 99 25.10 -27.34 3.32
N ARG A 100 25.63 -28.43 2.78
CA ARG A 100 27.01 -28.86 3.04
C ARG A 100 27.72 -29.16 1.72
N ILE A 101 28.91 -28.57 1.56
CA ILE A 101 29.85 -28.85 0.51
C ILE A 101 30.83 -29.95 1.04
N ASP A 102 31.34 -30.82 0.19
CA ASP A 102 32.28 -31.86 0.56
C ASP A 102 33.54 -31.25 1.24
N PRO A 103 33.75 -31.51 2.55
CA PRO A 103 34.76 -30.80 3.32
C PRO A 103 36.16 -31.46 3.21
N ARG A 104 36.29 -32.65 2.58
CA ARG A 104 37.51 -33.48 2.65
C ARG A 104 38.77 -32.75 2.24
N LEU A 105 38.72 -31.95 1.15
CA LEU A 105 39.87 -31.17 0.70
C LEU A 105 40.25 -30.07 1.68
N TYR A 106 39.27 -29.42 2.31
CA TYR A 106 39.48 -28.35 3.30
C TYR A 106 40.00 -28.89 4.62
N VAL A 107 39.50 -30.04 5.05
CA VAL A 107 40.05 -30.76 6.23
C VAL A 107 41.52 -31.12 6.02
N ALA A 108 41.86 -31.70 4.84
CA ALA A 108 43.23 -32.03 4.53
C ALA A 108 44.16 -30.79 4.47
N ALA A 109 43.67 -29.67 3.93
CA ALA A 109 44.42 -28.41 3.91
C ALA A 109 44.66 -27.85 5.32
N LEU A 110 43.66 -27.91 6.18
CA LEU A 110 43.80 -27.53 7.60
C LEU A 110 44.80 -28.41 8.35
N ASP A 111 44.71 -29.72 8.14
CA ASP A 111 45.65 -30.67 8.80
C ASP A 111 47.10 -30.47 8.31
N LEU A 112 47.29 -30.14 7.02
CA LEU A 112 48.61 -29.79 6.47
C LEU A 112 49.16 -28.52 7.13
N ALA A 113 48.33 -27.45 7.28
CA ALA A 113 48.76 -26.23 7.95
C ALA A 113 49.13 -26.47 9.42
N LYS A 114 48.33 -27.27 10.14
CA LYS A 114 48.63 -27.65 11.52
C LYS A 114 49.93 -28.46 11.63
N ALA A 115 50.16 -29.40 10.71
CA ALA A 115 51.39 -30.20 10.68
C ALA A 115 52.62 -29.32 10.45
N LYS A 116 52.54 -28.31 9.56
CA LYS A 116 53.61 -27.36 9.31
C LYS A 116 53.95 -26.55 10.58
N ARG A 117 52.94 -26.02 11.27
CA ARG A 117 53.12 -25.33 12.54
C ARG A 117 53.83 -26.21 13.59
N MET A 118 53.41 -27.46 13.75
CA MET A 118 54.04 -28.40 14.65
C MET A 118 55.51 -28.64 14.31
N GLN A 119 55.84 -28.69 12.99
CA GLN A 119 57.22 -28.81 12.53
C GLN A 119 58.07 -27.60 12.95
N ASP A 120 57.54 -26.38 12.75
CA ASP A 120 58.29 -25.15 13.09
C ASP A 120 58.36 -24.93 14.59
N GLU A 121 57.38 -25.36 15.38
CA GLU A 121 57.44 -25.40 16.84
C GLU A 121 58.56 -26.31 17.34
N ALA A 122 58.74 -27.52 16.76
CA ALA A 122 59.81 -28.41 17.11
C ALA A 122 61.21 -27.84 16.77
N GLN A 123 61.28 -27.07 15.62
CA GLN A 123 62.52 -26.36 15.27
C GLN A 123 62.81 -25.21 16.25
N LEU A 124 61.77 -24.46 16.66
CA LEU A 124 61.87 -23.37 17.63
C LEU A 124 62.38 -23.90 18.98
N ASP A 125 61.80 -24.99 19.48
CA ASP A 125 62.29 -25.66 20.74
C ASP A 125 63.76 -26.03 20.64
N SER A 126 64.18 -26.61 19.53
CA SER A 126 65.62 -26.91 19.29
C SER A 126 66.49 -25.64 19.27
N ALA A 127 66.06 -24.60 18.52
CA ALA A 127 66.80 -23.35 18.43
C ALA A 127 66.89 -22.61 19.77
N GLN A 128 65.82 -22.65 20.58
CA GLN A 128 65.86 -22.10 21.96
C GLN A 128 66.85 -22.82 22.87
N LYS A 129 66.90 -24.15 22.79
CA LYS A 129 67.88 -24.92 23.53
C LYS A 129 69.34 -24.63 23.12
N ASP A 130 69.58 -24.44 21.80
CA ASP A 130 70.89 -24.07 21.30
C ASP A 130 71.29 -22.64 21.69
N LEU A 131 70.36 -21.70 21.68
CA LEU A 131 70.51 -20.32 22.15
C LEU A 131 70.89 -20.33 23.66
N SER A 132 70.17 -21.06 24.48
CA SER A 132 70.43 -21.21 25.91
C SER A 132 71.83 -21.76 26.16
N ARG A 133 72.27 -22.80 25.42
CA ARG A 133 73.59 -23.40 25.49
C ARG A 133 74.65 -22.38 25.06
N SER A 134 74.48 -21.67 23.97
CA SER A 134 75.41 -20.66 23.48
C SER A 134 75.61 -19.51 24.49
N ARG A 135 74.52 -19.03 25.13
CA ARG A 135 74.59 -18.00 26.21
C ARG A 135 75.48 -18.49 27.38
N THR A 136 75.25 -19.74 27.83
CA THR A 136 76.05 -20.32 28.92
C THR A 136 77.56 -20.44 28.57
N LEU A 137 77.87 -20.70 27.28
CA LEU A 137 79.25 -20.78 26.79
C LEU A 137 79.91 -19.42 26.67
N VAL A 138 79.24 -18.40 26.31
CA VAL A 138 79.71 -16.99 26.28
C VAL A 138 80.01 -16.52 27.69
N ASP A 139 79.11 -16.79 28.68
CA ASP A 139 79.34 -16.46 30.09
C ASP A 139 80.66 -17.09 30.66
N LYS A 140 80.99 -18.26 30.11
CA LYS A 140 82.25 -18.96 30.45
C LYS A 140 83.42 -18.57 29.53
N SER A 141 83.28 -17.59 28.64
CA SER A 141 84.33 -17.14 27.71
C SER A 141 84.77 -18.19 26.68
N PHE A 142 83.96 -19.23 26.40
CA PHE A 142 84.24 -20.25 25.40
C PHE A 142 83.61 -19.98 24.02
N GLN A 143 82.73 -18.95 23.87
CA GLN A 143 82.17 -18.53 22.63
C GLN A 143 82.12 -17.00 22.50
N THR A 144 81.92 -16.51 21.29
CA THR A 144 81.77 -15.05 20.98
C THR A 144 80.30 -14.60 21.03
N GLN A 145 80.06 -13.34 21.37
CA GLN A 145 78.72 -12.73 21.36
C GLN A 145 78.02 -12.85 19.99
N GLN A 146 78.78 -12.80 18.89
CA GLN A 146 78.28 -12.98 17.54
C GLN A 146 77.46 -14.25 17.34
N VAL A 147 77.91 -15.38 17.98
CA VAL A 147 77.18 -16.65 17.90
C VAL A 147 75.87 -16.62 18.64
N VAL A 148 75.80 -15.94 19.79
CA VAL A 148 74.52 -15.72 20.51
C VAL A 148 73.53 -14.90 19.68
N ASP A 149 74.02 -13.81 19.05
CA ASP A 149 73.21 -12.96 18.24
C ASP A 149 72.64 -13.71 17.01
N GLN A 150 73.48 -14.61 16.40
CA GLN A 150 73.01 -15.47 15.32
C GLN A 150 71.94 -16.47 15.78
N GLN A 151 72.10 -17.10 16.95
CA GLN A 151 71.12 -18.02 17.49
C GLN A 151 69.81 -17.28 17.91
N GLN A 152 69.92 -16.06 18.44
CA GLN A 152 68.77 -15.22 18.74
C GLN A 152 68.01 -14.88 17.46
N SER A 153 68.67 -14.43 16.40
CA SER A 153 68.06 -14.15 15.11
C SER A 153 67.33 -15.38 14.52
N LYS A 154 67.90 -16.59 14.74
CA LYS A 154 67.23 -17.84 14.31
C LYS A 154 65.96 -18.13 15.09
N VAL A 155 65.95 -17.88 16.40
CA VAL A 155 64.80 -18.02 17.28
C VAL A 155 63.70 -17.00 16.81
N ASP A 156 64.10 -15.75 16.60
CA ASP A 156 63.15 -14.69 16.15
C ASP A 156 62.55 -15.01 14.78
N GLN A 157 63.36 -15.56 13.84
CA GLN A 157 62.88 -16.02 12.54
C GLN A 157 61.83 -17.14 12.66
N LEU A 158 62.07 -18.13 13.57
CA LEU A 158 61.14 -19.24 13.77
C LEU A 158 59.85 -18.79 14.45
N ILE A 159 59.94 -17.84 15.39
CA ILE A 159 58.74 -17.20 15.96
C ILE A 159 57.91 -16.53 14.87
N ALA A 160 58.55 -15.78 13.95
CA ALA A 160 57.86 -15.16 12.84
C ALA A 160 57.22 -16.21 11.87
N SER A 161 57.92 -17.36 11.66
CA SER A 161 57.37 -18.47 10.87
C SER A 161 56.11 -19.08 11.50
N ILE A 162 56.11 -19.30 12.81
CA ILE A 162 54.97 -19.85 13.56
C ILE A 162 53.78 -18.88 13.49
N ASN A 163 53.99 -17.57 13.58
CA ASN A 163 52.95 -16.59 13.41
C ASN A 163 52.33 -16.64 11.98
N ALA A 164 53.15 -16.90 10.97
CA ALA A 164 52.66 -17.09 9.59
C ALA A 164 51.89 -18.42 9.46
N ASP A 165 52.31 -19.49 10.12
CA ASP A 165 51.60 -20.77 10.14
C ASP A 165 50.26 -20.64 10.87
N ASP A 166 50.16 -19.86 11.96
CA ASP A 166 48.92 -19.58 12.67
C ASP A 166 47.91 -18.85 11.73
N ALA A 167 48.38 -17.89 10.96
CA ALA A 167 47.53 -17.22 9.97
C ALA A 167 47.09 -18.17 8.83
N ALA A 168 47.97 -19.11 8.43
CA ALA A 168 47.63 -20.15 7.44
C ALA A 168 46.56 -21.12 7.99
N ILE A 169 46.64 -21.50 9.26
CA ILE A 169 45.65 -22.33 9.95
C ILE A 169 44.32 -21.62 10.02
N GLU A 170 44.27 -20.33 10.39
CA GLU A 170 43.03 -19.53 10.44
C GLU A 170 42.38 -19.44 9.05
N THR A 171 43.19 -19.24 8.02
CA THR A 171 42.70 -19.21 6.63
C THR A 171 42.09 -20.56 6.23
N ALA A 172 42.76 -21.68 6.49
CA ALA A 172 42.29 -23.03 6.19
C ALA A 172 41.01 -23.37 6.99
N GLN A 173 40.95 -22.97 8.27
CA GLN A 173 39.78 -23.15 9.12
C GLN A 173 38.59 -22.38 8.58
N THR A 174 38.78 -21.12 8.21
CA THR A 174 37.71 -20.28 7.60
C THR A 174 37.17 -20.89 6.32
N GLN A 175 38.03 -21.44 5.45
CA GLN A 175 37.62 -22.13 4.24
C GLN A 175 36.83 -23.43 4.55
N LEU A 176 37.23 -24.15 5.59
CA LEU A 176 36.46 -25.31 6.06
C LEU A 176 35.10 -24.91 6.62
N ASP A 177 35.03 -23.84 7.39
CA ASP A 177 33.75 -23.34 7.91
C ASP A 177 32.79 -22.93 6.78
N TYR A 178 33.30 -22.39 5.69
CA TYR A 178 32.50 -22.05 4.50
C TYR A 178 31.93 -23.26 3.75
N THR A 179 32.41 -24.50 4.04
CA THR A 179 31.79 -25.73 3.53
C THR A 179 30.40 -25.97 4.14
N LEU A 180 30.12 -25.41 5.33
CA LEU A 180 28.83 -25.42 6.00
C LEU A 180 28.08 -24.11 5.69
N ILE A 181 27.13 -24.18 4.80
CA ILE A 181 26.33 -23.01 4.39
C ILE A 181 25.21 -22.82 5.39
N THR A 182 25.21 -21.70 6.12
CA THR A 182 24.22 -21.39 7.15
C THR A 182 23.33 -20.23 6.75
N ALA A 183 22.13 -20.13 7.38
CA ALA A 183 21.22 -19.04 7.20
C ALA A 183 21.78 -17.72 7.80
N PRO A 184 21.92 -16.64 7.03
CA PRO A 184 22.44 -15.36 7.54
C PRO A 184 21.42 -14.61 8.41
N SER A 185 20.13 -14.94 8.27
CA SER A 185 19.00 -14.35 9.02
C SER A 185 17.87 -15.33 9.14
N ASP A 186 16.88 -15.00 9.98
CA ASP A 186 15.60 -15.69 9.98
C ASP A 186 14.89 -15.47 8.63
N GLY A 187 14.04 -16.43 8.23
CA GLY A 187 13.27 -16.27 7.01
C GLY A 187 12.69 -17.59 6.49
N ARG A 188 12.09 -17.50 5.31
CA ARG A 188 11.50 -18.65 4.61
C ARG A 188 12.36 -19.02 3.41
N MET A 189 12.69 -20.30 3.29
CA MET A 189 13.43 -20.82 2.14
C MET A 189 12.52 -20.87 0.90
N GLY A 190 13.06 -20.44 -0.21
CA GLY A 190 12.41 -20.61 -1.53
C GLY A 190 12.67 -21.98 -2.13
N VAL A 191 12.38 -22.08 -3.43
CA VAL A 191 12.65 -23.28 -4.22
C VAL A 191 14.16 -23.46 -4.39
N ARG A 192 14.63 -24.68 -4.33
CA ARG A 192 16.02 -25.06 -4.57
C ARG A 192 16.36 -24.97 -6.06
N SER A 193 17.43 -24.28 -6.38
CA SER A 193 17.91 -24.10 -7.76
C SER A 193 19.02 -25.08 -8.14
N ILE A 194 19.71 -25.67 -7.14
CA ILE A 194 20.87 -26.58 -7.34
C ILE A 194 20.66 -27.82 -6.48
N ASP A 195 20.75 -28.98 -7.11
CA ASP A 195 20.59 -30.29 -6.46
C ASP A 195 21.89 -30.81 -5.85
N PRO A 196 21.81 -31.62 -4.76
CA PRO A 196 22.95 -32.37 -4.25
C PRO A 196 23.61 -33.20 -5.34
N GLY A 197 24.93 -33.31 -5.28
CA GLY A 197 25.72 -34.00 -6.30
C GLY A 197 26.37 -33.08 -7.34
N ASN A 198 25.83 -31.88 -7.55
CA ASN A 198 26.41 -30.88 -8.45
C ASN A 198 27.69 -30.25 -7.86
N ILE A 199 28.57 -29.79 -8.74
CA ILE A 199 29.72 -28.97 -8.36
C ILE A 199 29.26 -27.52 -8.35
N VAL A 200 29.51 -26.84 -7.24
CA VAL A 200 29.24 -25.40 -7.04
C VAL A 200 30.54 -24.63 -6.94
N ARG A 201 30.55 -23.37 -7.37
CA ARG A 201 31.71 -22.49 -7.29
C ARG A 201 31.34 -21.18 -6.61
N ALA A 202 32.29 -20.61 -5.88
CA ALA A 202 32.10 -19.29 -5.24
C ALA A 202 31.85 -18.18 -6.28
N SER A 203 32.33 -18.35 -7.51
CA SER A 203 32.13 -17.41 -8.62
C SER A 203 30.74 -17.52 -9.30
N ASP A 204 29.95 -18.56 -9.00
CA ASP A 204 28.66 -18.77 -9.65
C ASP A 204 27.65 -17.69 -9.25
N SER A 205 26.95 -17.13 -10.22
CA SER A 205 25.89 -16.15 -9.98
C SER A 205 24.61 -16.80 -9.45
N ALA A 206 24.43 -18.09 -9.68
CA ALA A 206 23.26 -18.85 -9.24
C ALA A 206 23.30 -19.09 -7.74
N ALA A 207 22.21 -18.77 -7.04
CA ALA A 207 22.03 -19.13 -5.65
C ALA A 207 21.54 -20.57 -5.52
N ILE A 208 21.91 -21.27 -4.46
CA ILE A 208 21.37 -22.61 -4.11
C ILE A 208 19.85 -22.50 -3.86
N ALA A 209 19.45 -21.47 -3.14
CA ALA A 209 18.06 -21.10 -2.89
C ALA A 209 17.98 -19.63 -2.48
N MET A 210 16.76 -19.06 -2.50
CA MET A 210 16.49 -17.72 -1.96
C MET A 210 15.99 -17.84 -0.54
N LEU A 211 16.50 -17.03 0.36
CA LEU A 211 15.98 -16.84 1.71
C LEU A 211 15.27 -15.50 1.78
N THR A 212 14.00 -15.51 2.17
CA THR A 212 13.14 -14.33 2.18
C THR A 212 12.55 -14.11 3.56
N LEU A 213 12.74 -12.91 4.11
CA LEU A 213 12.15 -12.52 5.38
C LEU A 213 10.77 -11.90 5.11
N THR A 214 9.71 -12.67 5.40
CA THR A 214 8.31 -12.27 5.17
C THR A 214 7.70 -11.51 6.35
N ARG A 215 8.34 -11.52 7.51
CA ARG A 215 7.92 -10.90 8.76
C ARG A 215 9.04 -10.09 9.39
N PRO A 216 8.91 -8.75 9.50
CA PRO A 216 7.83 -7.91 8.99
C PRO A 216 7.83 -7.84 7.45
N ALA A 217 6.66 -7.54 6.84
CA ALA A 217 6.54 -7.24 5.42
C ALA A 217 6.57 -5.73 5.19
N ALA A 218 7.03 -5.31 4.02
CA ALA A 218 6.93 -3.93 3.58
C ALA A 218 5.97 -3.83 2.39
N VAL A 219 5.29 -2.69 2.26
CA VAL A 219 4.52 -2.36 1.05
C VAL A 219 5.07 -1.07 0.47
N LEU A 220 5.50 -1.16 -0.78
CA LEU A 220 5.90 -0.01 -1.58
C LEU A 220 4.73 0.39 -2.46
N PHE A 221 4.22 1.61 -2.32
CA PHE A 221 3.07 2.11 -3.05
C PHE A 221 3.29 3.53 -3.54
N THR A 222 2.50 3.96 -4.51
CA THR A 222 2.62 5.28 -5.12
C THR A 222 1.43 6.16 -4.81
N LEU A 223 1.71 7.44 -4.56
CA LEU A 223 0.71 8.51 -4.45
C LEU A 223 1.09 9.67 -5.36
N SER A 224 0.08 10.47 -5.76
CA SER A 224 0.35 11.70 -6.52
C SER A 224 1.23 12.66 -5.71
N ALA A 225 2.26 13.21 -6.35
CA ALA A 225 3.23 14.13 -5.74
C ALA A 225 2.58 15.40 -5.17
N ARG A 226 1.38 15.80 -5.64
CA ARG A 226 0.63 16.94 -5.09
C ARG A 226 0.34 16.81 -3.59
N PHE A 227 0.29 15.60 -3.06
CA PHE A 227 0.03 15.32 -1.65
C PHE A 227 1.29 15.21 -0.79
N LEU A 228 2.47 15.52 -1.35
CA LEU A 228 3.75 15.38 -0.64
C LEU A 228 3.77 16.16 0.67
N ASN A 229 3.33 17.42 0.64
CA ASN A 229 3.32 18.26 1.83
C ASN A 229 2.31 17.75 2.88
N ASP A 230 1.11 17.32 2.44
CA ASP A 230 0.08 16.80 3.34
C ASP A 230 0.57 15.55 4.08
N VAL A 231 1.23 14.63 3.36
CA VAL A 231 1.80 13.40 3.96
C VAL A 231 2.95 13.75 4.90
N ARG A 232 3.84 14.68 4.54
CA ARG A 232 4.94 15.12 5.42
C ARG A 232 4.43 15.76 6.70
N GLU A 233 3.40 16.60 6.60
CA GLU A 233 2.76 17.20 7.78
C GLU A 233 2.09 16.14 8.66
N ALA A 234 1.43 15.13 8.05
CA ALA A 234 0.86 14.01 8.79
C ALA A 234 1.96 13.24 9.55
N MET A 235 3.08 12.92 8.90
CA MET A 235 4.22 12.25 9.55
C MET A 235 4.86 13.08 10.66
N ALA A 236 4.90 14.39 10.52
CA ALA A 236 5.43 15.30 11.55
C ALA A 236 4.54 15.34 12.81
N ARG A 237 3.22 15.07 12.67
CA ARG A 237 2.28 14.99 13.79
C ARG A 237 2.36 13.67 14.56
N GLY A 238 2.87 12.61 13.95
CA GLY A 238 3.02 11.29 14.56
C GLY A 238 2.99 10.14 13.55
N PRO A 239 2.93 8.90 14.03
CA PRO A 239 2.84 7.73 13.17
C PRO A 239 1.59 7.79 12.27
N VAL A 240 1.78 7.62 10.97
CA VAL A 240 0.69 7.63 9.98
C VAL A 240 0.25 6.19 9.75
N GLU A 241 -1.02 5.91 10.04
CA GLU A 241 -1.61 4.59 9.82
C GLU A 241 -1.80 4.32 8.32
N VAL A 242 -1.41 3.12 7.90
CA VAL A 242 -1.62 2.61 6.56
C VAL A 242 -2.37 1.29 6.65
N THR A 243 -3.53 1.24 6.00
CA THR A 243 -4.32 0.01 5.87
C THR A 243 -4.17 -0.55 4.46
N VAL A 244 -3.89 -1.83 4.35
CA VAL A 244 -3.74 -2.51 3.07
C VAL A 244 -4.94 -3.41 2.81
N PHE A 245 -5.45 -3.31 1.59
CA PHE A 245 -6.60 -4.06 1.08
C PHE A 245 -6.17 -5.00 -0.04
N SER A 246 -6.96 -6.04 -0.24
CA SER A 246 -6.86 -6.89 -1.44
C SER A 246 -7.06 -6.06 -2.72
N GLN A 247 -6.62 -6.59 -3.84
CA GLN A 247 -6.66 -5.89 -5.13
C GLN A 247 -8.08 -5.45 -5.54
N ASP A 248 -9.09 -6.23 -5.15
CA ASP A 248 -10.52 -5.93 -5.35
C ASP A 248 -11.11 -4.97 -4.30
N ASN A 249 -10.32 -4.47 -3.33
CA ASN A 249 -10.75 -3.67 -2.18
C ASN A 249 -11.78 -4.33 -1.25
N ALA A 250 -12.05 -5.64 -1.41
CA ALA A 250 -13.09 -6.33 -0.65
C ALA A 250 -12.65 -6.68 0.79
N ARG A 251 -11.35 -6.93 1.00
CA ARG A 251 -10.83 -7.39 2.29
C ARG A 251 -9.67 -6.54 2.77
N VAL A 252 -9.66 -6.24 4.06
CA VAL A 252 -8.48 -5.70 4.76
C VAL A 252 -7.49 -6.84 4.95
N LEU A 253 -6.28 -6.68 4.44
CA LEU A 253 -5.21 -7.66 4.58
C LEU A 253 -4.39 -7.40 5.85
N SER A 254 -3.98 -6.14 6.08
CA SER A 254 -3.18 -5.78 7.25
C SER A 254 -3.25 -4.28 7.55
N ARG A 255 -2.85 -3.91 8.77
CA ARG A 255 -2.65 -2.53 9.20
C ARG A 255 -1.20 -2.35 9.63
N GLY A 256 -0.62 -1.22 9.27
CA GLY A 256 0.76 -0.91 9.57
C GLY A 256 0.99 0.58 9.63
N THR A 257 2.24 0.99 9.58
CA THR A 257 2.65 2.40 9.68
C THR A 257 3.50 2.81 8.50
N LEU A 258 3.31 4.05 8.06
CA LEU A 258 4.16 4.67 7.04
C LEU A 258 5.58 4.84 7.62
N LEU A 259 6.56 4.26 6.96
CA LEU A 259 7.95 4.31 7.38
C LEU A 259 8.66 5.53 6.80
N LEU A 260 8.54 5.73 5.49
CA LEU A 260 9.22 6.81 4.78
C LEU A 260 8.49 7.19 3.48
N ILE A 261 8.79 8.39 3.03
CA ILE A 261 8.56 8.88 1.67
C ILE A 261 9.91 8.81 0.94
N ASP A 262 9.93 8.25 -0.27
CA ASP A 262 11.13 8.24 -1.11
C ASP A 262 11.62 9.67 -1.39
N ASN A 263 12.92 9.86 -1.48
CA ASN A 263 13.54 11.15 -1.74
C ASN A 263 13.41 11.62 -3.20
N PHE A 264 12.81 10.80 -4.06
CA PHE A 264 12.64 11.06 -5.48
C PHE A 264 11.16 11.06 -5.88
N VAL A 265 10.79 12.07 -6.70
CA VAL A 265 9.48 12.14 -7.36
C VAL A 265 9.66 11.74 -8.81
N ASP A 266 8.90 10.76 -9.26
CA ASP A 266 8.86 10.38 -10.66
C ASP A 266 8.16 11.47 -11.48
N GLN A 267 8.93 12.14 -12.34
CA GLN A 267 8.43 13.25 -13.16
C GLN A 267 7.50 12.79 -14.28
N ALA A 268 7.68 11.57 -14.80
CA ALA A 268 6.87 11.05 -15.90
C ALA A 268 5.43 10.76 -15.45
N SER A 269 5.27 10.23 -14.24
CA SER A 269 3.98 9.90 -13.65
C SER A 269 3.46 10.93 -12.66
N ALA A 270 4.27 11.93 -12.28
CA ALA A 270 4.01 12.89 -11.22
C ALA A 270 3.60 12.20 -9.89
N THR A 271 4.29 11.10 -9.56
CA THR A 271 4.04 10.32 -8.35
C THR A 271 5.25 10.26 -7.44
N MET A 272 5.00 10.12 -6.14
CA MET A 272 5.98 9.81 -5.13
C MET A 272 5.81 8.36 -4.66
N ARG A 273 6.90 7.71 -4.29
CA ARG A 273 6.87 6.37 -3.70
C ARG A 273 6.89 6.48 -2.17
N LEU A 274 6.12 5.63 -1.53
CA LEU A 274 6.04 5.53 -0.07
C LEU A 274 6.25 4.08 0.34
N LYS A 275 6.88 3.90 1.49
CA LYS A 275 7.10 2.59 2.09
C LYS A 275 6.42 2.52 3.45
N ALA A 276 5.55 1.54 3.63
CA ALA A 276 4.93 1.22 4.91
C ALA A 276 5.36 -0.16 5.39
N VAL A 277 5.37 -0.37 6.70
CA VAL A 277 5.78 -1.63 7.34
C VAL A 277 4.62 -2.23 8.11
N PHE A 278 4.50 -3.56 8.03
CA PHE A 278 3.43 -4.37 8.58
C PHE A 278 4.03 -5.56 9.33
N ALA A 279 3.49 -5.90 10.49
CA ALA A 279 3.97 -7.05 11.26
C ALA A 279 3.83 -8.37 10.49
N ASN A 280 2.73 -8.52 9.73
CA ASN A 280 2.43 -9.68 8.86
C ASN A 280 2.51 -11.04 9.59
N GLU A 281 2.02 -11.12 10.82
CA GLU A 281 2.08 -12.36 11.62
C GLU A 281 1.30 -13.52 11.00
N ASP A 282 0.22 -13.20 10.30
CA ASP A 282 -0.65 -14.13 9.60
C ASP A 282 -0.21 -14.45 8.17
N GLU A 283 0.92 -13.89 7.71
CA GLU A 283 1.51 -14.06 6.37
C GLU A 283 0.55 -13.78 5.21
N ARG A 284 -0.46 -12.92 5.42
CA ARG A 284 -1.40 -12.53 4.36
C ARG A 284 -0.77 -11.61 3.31
N LEU A 285 0.27 -10.88 3.68
CA LEU A 285 1.05 -10.08 2.75
C LEU A 285 2.16 -10.95 2.15
N TRP A 286 1.94 -11.40 0.92
CA TRP A 286 2.94 -12.23 0.23
C TRP A 286 3.82 -11.37 -0.67
N PRO A 287 5.15 -11.47 -0.58
CA PRO A 287 6.07 -10.70 -1.43
C PRO A 287 5.76 -10.90 -2.92
N GLY A 288 5.64 -9.80 -3.65
CA GLY A 288 5.25 -9.79 -5.07
C GLY A 288 3.77 -9.53 -5.33
N ASP A 289 2.89 -9.67 -4.34
CA ASP A 289 1.47 -9.38 -4.49
C ASP A 289 1.21 -7.88 -4.67
N PHE A 290 0.20 -7.56 -5.48
CA PHE A 290 -0.33 -6.20 -5.62
C PHE A 290 -1.45 -5.95 -4.63
N VAL A 291 -1.43 -4.78 -4.02
CA VAL A 291 -2.34 -4.39 -2.95
C VAL A 291 -2.74 -2.93 -3.08
N ASN A 292 -3.91 -2.59 -2.55
CA ASN A 292 -4.33 -1.20 -2.44
C ASN A 292 -3.99 -0.68 -1.04
N ALA A 293 -3.09 0.29 -0.98
CA ALA A 293 -2.71 0.97 0.26
C ALA A 293 -3.57 2.19 0.49
N ARG A 294 -4.13 2.33 1.70
CA ARG A 294 -4.91 3.48 2.14
C ARG A 294 -4.21 4.14 3.32
N VAL A 295 -3.77 5.36 3.11
CA VAL A 295 -3.04 6.18 4.09
C VAL A 295 -4.01 7.10 4.80
N LEU A 296 -4.08 7.08 6.11
CA LEU A 296 -4.87 8.00 6.92
C LEU A 296 -4.09 9.30 7.11
N LEU A 297 -4.49 10.38 6.42
CA LEU A 297 -3.83 11.69 6.58
C LEU A 297 -4.22 12.39 7.86
N GLU A 298 -5.53 12.50 8.08
CA GLU A 298 -6.10 13.17 9.25
C GLU A 298 -7.53 12.67 9.51
N VAL A 299 -7.98 12.84 10.73
CA VAL A 299 -9.40 12.73 11.07
C VAL A 299 -9.91 14.15 11.30
N ARG A 300 -10.72 14.65 10.36
CA ARG A 300 -11.32 15.98 10.49
C ARG A 300 -12.51 15.90 11.44
N ARG A 301 -12.30 16.42 12.65
CA ARG A 301 -13.33 16.44 13.69
C ARG A 301 -14.42 17.44 13.39
N ASP A 302 -15.64 17.14 13.81
CA ASP A 302 -16.83 18.01 13.67
C ASP A 302 -17.06 18.54 12.24
N ALA A 303 -16.68 17.76 11.23
CA ALA A 303 -16.86 18.15 9.82
C ALA A 303 -18.34 18.14 9.46
N VAL A 304 -18.83 19.22 8.85
CA VAL A 304 -20.17 19.29 8.25
C VAL A 304 -20.19 18.40 7.03
N THR A 305 -21.03 17.38 7.04
CA THR A 305 -21.08 16.36 5.96
C THR A 305 -22.47 16.21 5.38
N ILE A 306 -22.50 15.93 4.08
CA ILE A 306 -23.70 15.58 3.32
C ILE A 306 -23.42 14.37 2.41
N PRO A 307 -24.42 13.58 2.04
CA PRO A 307 -24.25 12.57 1.01
C PRO A 307 -23.78 13.18 -0.31
N SER A 308 -22.89 12.50 -1.02
CA SER A 308 -22.37 12.97 -2.31
C SER A 308 -23.45 13.18 -3.36
N ALA A 309 -24.55 12.41 -3.27
CA ALA A 309 -25.73 12.57 -4.13
C ALA A 309 -26.44 13.93 -3.98
N ALA A 310 -26.29 14.63 -2.84
CA ALA A 310 -26.87 15.95 -2.63
C ALA A 310 -26.12 17.07 -3.36
N VAL A 311 -24.90 16.82 -3.82
CA VAL A 311 -24.03 17.82 -4.46
C VAL A 311 -24.32 17.91 -5.94
N GLN A 312 -24.67 19.10 -6.42
CA GLN A 312 -24.95 19.39 -7.81
C GLN A 312 -23.91 20.34 -8.40
N ARG A 313 -23.67 20.21 -9.70
CA ARG A 313 -22.78 21.11 -10.46
C ARG A 313 -23.59 21.92 -11.44
N GLY A 314 -23.45 23.23 -11.41
CA GLY A 314 -24.09 24.17 -12.30
C GLY A 314 -23.13 25.16 -12.93
N PRO A 315 -23.62 26.06 -13.77
CA PRO A 315 -22.79 27.07 -14.43
C PRO A 315 -22.03 27.98 -13.47
N ASN A 316 -22.61 28.22 -12.28
CA ASN A 316 -22.05 29.10 -11.25
C ASN A 316 -21.25 28.34 -10.19
N GLY A 317 -20.92 27.06 -10.42
CA GLY A 317 -20.15 26.23 -9.49
C GLY A 317 -20.95 25.12 -8.84
N ILE A 318 -20.48 24.70 -7.66
CA ILE A 318 -21.08 23.59 -6.90
C ILE A 318 -22.17 24.14 -5.99
N PHE A 319 -23.33 23.47 -5.95
CA PHE A 319 -24.46 23.87 -5.12
C PHE A 319 -25.19 22.66 -4.53
N ALA A 320 -26.03 22.89 -3.53
CA ALA A 320 -27.00 21.94 -3.01
C ALA A 320 -28.40 22.57 -2.95
N TRP A 321 -29.42 21.74 -3.09
CA TRP A 321 -30.78 22.11 -2.82
C TRP A 321 -31.07 21.96 -1.34
N VAL A 322 -31.42 23.07 -0.68
CA VAL A 322 -31.74 23.08 0.76
C VAL A 322 -33.27 23.23 0.90
N VAL A 323 -33.88 22.37 1.71
CA VAL A 323 -35.31 22.44 2.02
C VAL A 323 -35.52 23.39 3.19
N THR A 324 -36.29 24.44 2.96
CA THR A 324 -36.64 25.43 3.98
C THR A 324 -37.70 24.89 4.96
N PRO A 325 -37.93 25.55 6.12
CA PRO A 325 -38.97 25.15 7.07
C PRO A 325 -40.40 25.19 6.52
N VAL A 326 -40.63 25.91 5.41
CA VAL A 326 -41.95 26.03 4.72
C VAL A 326 -42.08 25.04 3.55
N ASP A 327 -41.27 23.98 3.51
CA ASP A 327 -41.23 22.94 2.49
C ASP A 327 -41.08 23.49 1.07
N SER A 328 -40.29 24.55 0.90
CA SER A 328 -39.77 25.02 -0.38
C SER A 328 -38.27 24.77 -0.49
N VAL A 329 -37.75 24.76 -1.73
CA VAL A 329 -36.32 24.54 -1.96
C VAL A 329 -35.63 25.81 -2.42
N GLU A 330 -34.42 26.03 -1.87
CA GLU A 330 -33.52 27.08 -2.35
C GLU A 330 -32.21 26.49 -2.86
N VAL A 331 -31.61 27.16 -3.85
CA VAL A 331 -30.28 26.84 -4.35
C VAL A 331 -29.28 27.52 -3.45
N ARG A 332 -28.41 26.75 -2.86
CA ARG A 332 -27.32 27.30 -2.02
C ARG A 332 -25.98 26.88 -2.56
N ALA A 333 -25.15 27.86 -2.91
CA ALA A 333 -23.76 27.61 -3.31
C ALA A 333 -22.98 27.03 -2.12
N ILE A 334 -22.21 25.97 -2.38
CA ILE A 334 -21.40 25.29 -1.37
C ILE A 334 -19.95 25.20 -1.81
N SER A 335 -19.04 25.19 -0.83
CA SER A 335 -17.66 24.82 -1.06
C SER A 335 -17.44 23.41 -0.53
N SER A 336 -17.20 22.46 -1.43
CA SER A 336 -16.91 21.07 -1.07
C SER A 336 -15.44 20.87 -0.75
N GLY A 337 -15.17 20.07 0.27
CA GLY A 337 -13.84 19.58 0.64
C GLY A 337 -13.62 18.13 0.18
N ALA A 338 -12.93 17.35 1.01
CA ALA A 338 -12.63 15.95 0.75
C ALA A 338 -13.91 15.09 0.71
N THR A 339 -13.86 14.04 -0.10
CA THR A 339 -14.91 13.02 -0.19
C THR A 339 -14.38 11.72 0.42
N THR A 340 -15.16 11.10 1.28
CA THR A 340 -14.83 9.79 1.86
C THR A 340 -16.06 8.89 1.78
N GLY A 341 -15.97 7.81 1.01
CA GLY A 341 -17.10 6.95 0.71
C GLY A 341 -18.23 7.72 0.00
N ASP A 342 -19.42 7.69 0.58
CA ASP A 342 -20.61 8.37 0.08
C ASP A 342 -20.79 9.79 0.66
N GLN A 343 -19.88 10.26 1.51
CA GLN A 343 -19.98 11.54 2.21
C GLN A 343 -18.99 12.57 1.67
N ILE A 344 -19.44 13.81 1.58
CA ILE A 344 -18.64 14.98 1.21
C ILE A 344 -18.60 15.95 2.38
N ILE A 345 -17.42 16.46 2.69
CA ILE A 345 -17.24 17.56 3.63
C ILE A 345 -17.69 18.86 2.96
N VAL A 346 -18.53 19.62 3.62
CA VAL A 346 -18.90 20.98 3.21
C VAL A 346 -18.14 21.97 4.07
N VAL A 347 -17.24 22.73 3.42
CA VAL A 347 -16.42 23.74 4.10
C VAL A 347 -17.22 25.01 4.39
N ARG A 348 -18.11 25.41 3.45
CA ARG A 348 -18.96 26.60 3.53
C ARG A 348 -20.29 26.37 2.82
N GLY A 349 -21.35 27.02 3.31
CA GLY A 349 -22.65 27.10 2.67
C GLY A 349 -23.77 26.30 3.33
N LEU A 350 -23.46 25.39 4.25
CA LEU A 350 -24.48 24.63 4.99
C LEU A 350 -24.21 24.65 6.49
N ALA A 351 -25.30 24.58 7.25
CA ALA A 351 -25.27 24.46 8.73
C ALA A 351 -25.79 23.08 9.16
N GLN A 352 -25.36 22.65 10.35
CA GLN A 352 -25.87 21.42 10.96
C GLN A 352 -27.40 21.49 11.14
N GLY A 353 -28.08 20.39 10.83
CA GLY A 353 -29.53 20.26 10.98
C GLY A 353 -30.34 20.70 9.75
N GLU A 354 -29.72 21.36 8.77
CA GLU A 354 -30.39 21.68 7.51
C GLU A 354 -30.73 20.40 6.71
N ARG A 355 -31.80 20.44 5.92
CA ARG A 355 -32.22 19.33 5.07
C ARG A 355 -31.78 19.59 3.64
N VAL A 356 -30.99 18.68 3.05
CA VAL A 356 -30.54 18.76 1.66
C VAL A 356 -31.19 17.67 0.82
N VAL A 357 -31.54 17.99 -0.43
CA VAL A 357 -32.17 17.04 -1.34
C VAL A 357 -31.14 16.10 -1.90
N VAL A 358 -31.37 14.79 -1.81
CA VAL A 358 -30.49 13.73 -2.34
C VAL A 358 -31.06 13.01 -3.55
N ASP A 359 -32.39 13.10 -3.78
CA ASP A 359 -33.04 12.56 -4.96
C ASP A 359 -34.23 13.43 -5.38
N GLY A 360 -34.57 13.46 -6.68
CA GLY A 360 -35.64 14.27 -7.24
C GLY A 360 -35.19 15.66 -7.72
N GLN A 361 -33.88 15.99 -7.65
CA GLN A 361 -33.31 17.31 -7.92
C GLN A 361 -33.62 17.83 -9.36
N TYR A 362 -33.68 16.94 -10.33
CA TYR A 362 -33.85 17.30 -11.75
C TYR A 362 -35.20 18.00 -12.09
N LYS A 363 -36.20 17.88 -11.19
CA LYS A 363 -37.50 18.53 -11.32
C LYS A 363 -37.58 19.89 -10.61
N LEU A 364 -36.56 20.21 -9.80
CA LEU A 364 -36.61 21.37 -8.91
C LEU A 364 -36.33 22.67 -9.66
N ARG A 365 -37.03 23.71 -9.21
CA ARG A 365 -36.78 25.11 -9.55
C ARG A 365 -36.66 25.90 -8.23
N PRO A 366 -35.96 27.03 -8.23
CA PRO A 366 -35.90 27.89 -7.06
C PRO A 366 -37.32 28.21 -6.55
N ASN A 367 -37.52 28.11 -5.23
CA ASN A 367 -38.79 28.32 -4.52
C ASN A 367 -39.91 27.30 -4.87
N ALA A 368 -39.59 26.17 -5.50
CA ALA A 368 -40.56 25.11 -5.73
C ALA A 368 -40.99 24.48 -4.39
N ARG A 369 -42.30 24.21 -4.25
CA ARG A 369 -42.81 23.43 -3.11
C ARG A 369 -42.45 21.95 -3.27
N VAL A 370 -42.02 21.33 -2.19
CA VAL A 370 -41.60 19.91 -2.18
C VAL A 370 -42.38 19.14 -1.13
N THR A 371 -42.61 17.88 -1.42
CA THR A 371 -43.06 16.89 -0.43
C THR A 371 -41.87 15.99 -0.08
N VAL A 372 -41.49 16.02 1.19
CA VAL A 372 -40.37 15.23 1.67
C VAL A 372 -40.82 13.77 1.84
N ASN A 373 -40.24 12.87 1.06
CA ASN A 373 -40.38 11.45 1.26
C ASN A 373 -39.31 11.00 2.29
N ALA A 374 -39.69 10.14 3.21
CA ALA A 374 -38.70 9.52 4.08
C ALA A 374 -37.65 8.80 3.23
N PRO A 375 -36.35 8.84 3.62
CA PRO A 375 -35.31 8.10 2.91
C PRO A 375 -35.71 6.62 2.88
N ALA A 376 -35.76 6.04 1.68
CA ALA A 376 -35.85 4.59 1.56
C ALA A 376 -34.62 4.03 2.31
N GLY A 377 -34.88 3.26 3.37
CA GLY A 377 -33.81 2.56 4.11
C GLY A 377 -32.94 1.78 3.12
N PRO A 378 -31.68 1.45 3.47
CA PRO A 378 -30.79 0.72 2.58
C PRO A 378 -31.54 -0.50 2.04
N ALA A 379 -31.65 -0.59 0.72
CA ALA A 379 -32.29 -1.73 0.06
C ALA A 379 -31.51 -2.99 0.49
N VAL A 380 -32.12 -3.78 1.36
CA VAL A 380 -31.62 -5.11 1.65
C VAL A 380 -31.66 -5.85 0.32
N ALA A 381 -30.49 -6.09 -0.25
CA ALA A 381 -30.35 -6.90 -1.45
C ALA A 381 -31.03 -8.27 -1.13
N ARG A 382 -32.19 -8.51 -1.72
CA ARG A 382 -32.80 -9.82 -1.73
C ARG A 382 -31.80 -10.74 -2.46
N GLN A 383 -31.13 -11.60 -1.69
CA GLN A 383 -30.50 -12.79 -2.26
C GLN A 383 -31.63 -13.66 -2.81
N ASP A 384 -31.78 -13.67 -4.13
CA ASP A 384 -32.58 -14.69 -4.79
C ASP A 384 -31.90 -16.03 -4.54
N PRO A 385 -32.63 -17.05 -4.07
CA PRO A 385 -32.11 -18.41 -3.98
C PRO A 385 -31.87 -18.88 -5.41
N GLN A 386 -30.63 -19.11 -5.78
CA GLN A 386 -30.30 -19.83 -7.00
C GLN A 386 -30.71 -21.31 -6.87
N PRO A 387 -31.22 -21.91 -7.98
CA PRO A 387 -31.71 -23.29 -8.02
C PRO A 387 -30.64 -24.36 -7.86
#